data_c1757a0f4ca6a372bc5963d61fcf5829
#
_entry.id   c1757a0f4ca6a372bc5963d61fcf5829
#
_cell.length_a   1.000
_cell.length_b   1.000
_cell.length_c   1.000
_cell.angle_alpha   90.00
_cell.angle_beta   90.00
_cell.angle_gamma   90.00
#
_symmetry.space_group_name_H-M   'P 1'
#
loop_
_entity.id
_entity.type
_entity.pdbx_description
1 polymer ?
#
loop_
_entity_poly.entity_id
_entity_poly.type
_entity_poly.pdbx_seq_one_letter_code
_entity_poly.pdbx_strand_id
1 'polypeptide(L)'
;MQEPISETSFQRSLLLRRLAILLGICAALGFVLVFPFPVDGQLWGALFDLAHAPAFFIVTLLCAGVLDPPAIGLSSRWRSVIRLSRSHVLLIVCCLMVVGVVGEFAQSLVGRSTSLHDVVANGIGSGAALLWIIGVAVGGRSRRVLSFTAILALVVANIEPVQNVMARVRQLKEFPVLASFEDSGELGNWLSHQAKMVIDSSWASAGSHSGRVTLYPARYPGVILDWFHRDWSEFRRLQFDIRNCESIDLTLTLKIFDQAHRSSGMSHEDRYHREIKVAAGQETHIEIELSDLKTAPQGREMDLRKVAVLELFGSNLTRPTEFQIDDFRLTR
;
A
#
# COMPACT_ATOMS: atom_id res chain seq x y z
N MET A 1 18.77 -5.31 60.02
CA MET A 1 17.41 -4.73 59.97
C MET A 1 17.29 -3.94 58.69
N GLN A 2 16.58 -4.47 57.68
CA GLN A 2 16.27 -3.69 56.47
C GLN A 2 15.03 -2.83 56.84
N GLU A 3 15.15 -1.52 56.67
CA GLU A 3 14.02 -0.62 56.82
C GLU A 3 12.91 -1.01 55.87
N PRO A 4 11.65 -1.04 56.27
CA PRO A 4 10.52 -1.34 55.40
C PRO A 4 10.43 -0.24 54.33
N ILE A 5 10.60 -0.61 53.08
CA ILE A 5 10.41 0.30 51.92
C ILE A 5 9.03 0.92 52.08
N SER A 6 8.98 2.25 52.18
CA SER A 6 7.70 2.95 52.35
C SER A 6 6.82 2.65 51.13
N GLU A 7 5.52 2.45 51.33
CA GLU A 7 4.54 2.13 50.29
C GLU A 7 4.57 3.16 49.14
N THR A 8 4.88 4.40 49.49
CA THR A 8 5.07 5.52 48.54
C THR A 8 6.30 5.34 47.65
N SER A 9 7.43 4.83 48.17
CA SER A 9 8.64 4.59 47.39
C SER A 9 8.47 3.40 46.41
N PHE A 10 7.74 2.37 46.84
CA PHE A 10 7.40 1.23 46.00
C PHE A 10 6.46 1.64 44.84
N GLN A 11 5.41 2.40 45.12
CA GLN A 11 4.48 2.91 44.11
C GLN A 11 5.18 3.81 43.09
N ARG A 12 6.08 4.67 43.53
CA ARG A 12 6.87 5.56 42.68
C ARG A 12 7.80 4.77 41.77
N SER A 13 8.47 3.74 42.26
CA SER A 13 9.35 2.87 41.43
C SER A 13 8.55 2.07 40.39
N LEU A 14 7.37 1.58 40.76
CA LEU A 14 6.47 0.88 39.84
C LEU A 14 5.99 1.79 38.69
N LEU A 15 5.60 3.03 39.03
CA LEU A 15 5.18 4.04 38.06
C LEU A 15 6.33 4.35 37.06
N LEU A 16 7.53 4.60 37.59
CA LEU A 16 8.69 4.92 36.75
C LEU A 16 9.04 3.77 35.76
N ARG A 17 8.99 2.52 36.23
CA ARG A 17 9.22 1.35 35.36
C ARG A 17 8.18 1.25 34.25
N ARG A 18 6.91 1.51 34.55
CA ARG A 18 5.84 1.43 33.54
C ARG A 18 5.89 2.60 32.55
N LEU A 19 6.25 3.80 33.01
CA LEU A 19 6.52 4.93 32.10
C LEU A 19 7.70 4.63 31.16
N ALA A 20 8.75 3.99 31.65
CA ALA A 20 9.87 3.56 30.82
C ALA A 20 9.42 2.52 29.75
N ILE A 21 8.54 1.58 30.13
CA ILE A 21 7.95 0.61 29.18
C ILE A 21 7.11 1.33 28.13
N LEU A 22 6.25 2.27 28.53
CA LEU A 22 5.43 3.07 27.59
C LEU A 22 6.29 3.86 26.61
N LEU A 23 7.34 4.52 27.11
CA LEU A 23 8.31 5.22 26.26
C LEU A 23 9.00 4.26 25.29
N GLY A 24 9.38 3.06 25.75
CA GLY A 24 9.94 2.01 24.90
C GLY A 24 8.98 1.55 23.80
N ILE A 25 7.70 1.34 24.12
CA ILE A 25 6.66 0.98 23.15
C ILE A 25 6.49 2.10 22.10
N CYS A 26 6.38 3.36 22.55
CA CYS A 26 6.25 4.49 21.62
C CYS A 26 7.50 4.69 20.76
N ALA A 27 8.69 4.52 21.31
CA ALA A 27 9.95 4.59 20.57
C ALA A 27 10.06 3.46 19.54
N ALA A 28 9.68 2.22 19.92
CA ALA A 28 9.69 1.08 19.00
C ALA A 28 8.67 1.29 17.86
N LEU A 29 7.46 1.78 18.16
CA LEU A 29 6.47 2.13 17.16
C LEU A 29 7.01 3.22 16.21
N GLY A 30 7.54 4.31 16.76
CA GLY A 30 8.14 5.40 15.98
C GLY A 30 9.30 4.92 15.10
N PHE A 31 10.15 4.03 15.63
CA PHE A 31 11.23 3.41 14.86
C PHE A 31 10.69 2.59 13.70
N VAL A 32 9.71 1.71 13.93
CA VAL A 32 9.10 0.89 12.87
C VAL A 32 8.41 1.76 11.80
N LEU A 33 7.74 2.84 12.22
CA LEU A 33 7.07 3.75 11.30
C LEU A 33 8.06 4.54 10.42
N VAL A 34 9.19 5.00 10.97
CA VAL A 34 10.10 5.95 10.31
C VAL A 34 11.31 5.24 9.67
N PHE A 35 11.72 4.09 10.20
CA PHE A 35 12.93 3.41 9.72
C PHE A 35 12.78 2.99 8.27
N PRO A 36 13.67 3.45 7.36
CA PRO A 36 13.68 2.99 5.98
C PRO A 36 14.24 1.56 5.96
N PHE A 37 13.37 0.56 6.09
CA PHE A 37 13.82 -0.81 5.87
C PHE A 37 14.38 -0.91 4.45
N PRO A 38 15.63 -1.37 4.28
CA PRO A 38 16.27 -1.50 2.97
C PRO A 38 15.70 -2.71 2.22
N VAL A 39 14.40 -2.83 2.20
CA VAL A 39 13.71 -3.93 1.53
C VAL A 39 13.15 -3.34 0.24
N ASP A 40 13.96 -3.40 -0.80
CA ASP A 40 13.53 -3.14 -2.16
C ASP A 40 12.47 -4.19 -2.55
N GLY A 41 11.22 -3.87 -2.32
CA GLY A 41 10.16 -4.81 -2.66
C GLY A 41 8.79 -4.23 -2.43
N GLN A 42 8.05 -4.14 -3.50
CA GLN A 42 6.65 -3.69 -3.50
C GLN A 42 5.77 -4.54 -2.58
N LEU A 43 6.09 -5.83 -2.38
CA LEU A 43 5.40 -6.71 -1.44
C LEU A 43 5.52 -6.21 0.01
N TRP A 44 6.68 -5.66 0.40
CA TRP A 44 6.87 -5.13 1.75
C TRP A 44 6.02 -3.91 2.02
N GLY A 45 5.83 -3.01 1.05
CA GLY A 45 4.89 -1.89 1.17
C GLY A 45 3.49 -2.40 1.51
N ALA A 46 2.97 -3.36 0.74
CA ALA A 46 1.66 -3.94 0.99
C ALA A 46 1.53 -4.66 2.35
N LEU A 47 2.60 -5.31 2.82
CA LEU A 47 2.63 -5.92 4.16
C LEU A 47 2.65 -4.86 5.27
N PHE A 48 3.32 -3.72 5.05
CA PHE A 48 3.27 -2.60 5.99
C PHE A 48 1.86 -2.00 6.04
N ASP A 49 1.22 -1.76 4.89
CA ASP A 49 -0.16 -1.26 4.85
C ASP A 49 -1.12 -2.20 5.61
N LEU A 50 -0.95 -3.52 5.43
CA LEU A 50 -1.70 -4.54 6.15
C LEU A 50 -1.46 -4.49 7.68
N ALA A 51 -0.29 -4.06 8.13
CA ALA A 51 0.09 -4.06 9.53
C ALA A 51 -0.48 -2.86 10.32
N HIS A 52 -0.87 -1.75 9.69
CA HIS A 52 -1.27 -0.51 10.36
C HIS A 52 -2.40 -0.70 11.38
N ALA A 53 -3.57 -1.20 10.96
CA ALA A 53 -4.71 -1.36 11.87
C ALA A 53 -4.43 -2.39 13.00
N PRO A 54 -3.89 -3.59 12.75
CA PRO A 54 -3.50 -4.52 13.80
C PRO A 54 -2.44 -3.98 14.76
N ALA A 55 -1.42 -3.27 14.25
CA ALA A 55 -0.36 -2.71 15.08
C ALA A 55 -0.91 -1.65 16.05
N PHE A 56 -1.72 -0.72 15.57
CA PHE A 56 -2.33 0.31 16.42
C PHE A 56 -3.34 -0.27 17.41
N PHE A 57 -4.07 -1.32 17.05
CA PHE A 57 -4.90 -2.09 18.00
C PHE A 57 -4.04 -2.67 19.12
N ILE A 58 -2.97 -3.41 18.78
CA ILE A 58 -2.09 -4.05 19.74
C ILE A 58 -1.38 -3.02 20.63
N VAL A 59 -0.82 -1.95 20.03
CA VAL A 59 -0.11 -0.91 20.79
C VAL A 59 -1.04 -0.19 21.75
N THR A 60 -2.28 0.10 21.34
CA THR A 60 -3.28 0.72 22.24
C THR A 60 -3.59 -0.20 23.43
N LEU A 61 -3.79 -1.50 23.18
CA LEU A 61 -3.99 -2.47 24.27
C LEU A 61 -2.76 -2.59 25.17
N LEU A 62 -1.55 -2.61 24.60
CA LEU A 62 -0.32 -2.66 25.40
C LEU A 62 -0.17 -1.42 26.27
N CYS A 63 -0.40 -0.22 25.76
CA CYS A 63 -0.37 1.02 26.53
C CYS A 63 -1.39 0.99 27.68
N ALA A 64 -2.62 0.58 27.40
CA ALA A 64 -3.65 0.44 28.43
C ALA A 64 -3.28 -0.65 29.45
N GLY A 65 -2.81 -1.80 29.00
CA GLY A 65 -2.45 -2.93 29.84
C GLY A 65 -1.22 -2.69 30.73
N VAL A 66 -0.28 -1.88 30.29
CA VAL A 66 0.85 -1.45 31.13
C VAL A 66 0.37 -0.62 32.31
N LEU A 67 -0.63 0.23 32.14
CA LEU A 67 -1.18 1.09 33.19
C LEU A 67 -2.19 0.36 34.04
N ASP A 68 -3.10 -0.38 33.45
CA ASP A 68 -4.22 -1.07 34.08
C ASP A 68 -4.49 -2.44 33.45
N PRO A 69 -3.75 -3.50 33.83
CA PRO A 69 -3.91 -4.82 33.23
C PRO A 69 -5.35 -5.36 33.22
N PRO A 70 -6.18 -5.18 34.26
CA PRO A 70 -7.59 -5.55 34.22
C PRO A 70 -8.41 -4.88 33.12
N ALA A 71 -8.04 -3.66 32.70
CA ALA A 71 -8.78 -2.93 31.66
C ALA A 71 -8.77 -3.66 30.29
N ILE A 72 -7.76 -4.48 30.02
CA ILE A 72 -7.66 -5.29 28.82
C ILE A 72 -8.09 -6.75 29.01
N GLY A 73 -8.61 -7.09 30.20
CA GLY A 73 -9.12 -8.42 30.54
C GLY A 73 -8.11 -9.38 31.16
N LEU A 74 -6.93 -8.88 31.56
CA LEU A 74 -5.97 -9.68 32.33
C LEU A 74 -6.45 -9.87 33.79
N SER A 75 -5.91 -10.91 34.46
CA SER A 75 -6.27 -11.23 35.83
C SER A 75 -6.02 -10.06 36.80
N SER A 76 -6.92 -9.88 37.75
CA SER A 76 -6.80 -8.88 38.85
C SER A 76 -5.58 -9.08 39.78
N ARG A 77 -4.85 -10.22 39.62
CA ARG A 77 -3.55 -10.45 40.27
C ARG A 77 -2.48 -9.43 39.85
N TRP A 78 -2.63 -8.85 38.67
CA TRP A 78 -1.74 -7.81 38.18
C TRP A 78 -2.17 -6.46 38.75
N ARG A 79 -1.32 -5.84 39.57
CA ARG A 79 -1.60 -4.54 40.17
C ARG A 79 -1.66 -3.43 39.12
N SER A 80 -2.77 -2.69 39.10
CA SER A 80 -2.91 -1.44 38.38
C SER A 80 -2.10 -0.35 39.03
N VAL A 81 -1.43 0.49 38.24
CA VAL A 81 -0.81 1.73 38.75
C VAL A 81 -1.85 2.84 38.78
N ILE A 82 -2.66 2.90 37.73
CA ILE A 82 -3.75 3.85 37.59
C ILE A 82 -4.94 3.06 37.07
N ARG A 83 -6.10 3.18 37.72
CA ARG A 83 -7.36 2.67 37.15
C ARG A 83 -7.75 3.56 35.98
N LEU A 84 -7.82 2.96 34.80
CA LEU A 84 -8.18 3.69 33.56
C LEU A 84 -9.68 4.02 33.56
N SER A 85 -9.98 5.31 33.52
CA SER A 85 -11.31 5.80 33.17
C SER A 85 -11.46 5.87 31.65
N ARG A 86 -12.68 6.04 31.15
CA ARG A 86 -12.94 6.22 29.71
C ARG A 86 -12.14 7.39 29.12
N SER A 87 -12.00 8.48 29.87
CA SER A 87 -11.21 9.64 29.44
C SER A 87 -9.71 9.34 29.35
N HIS A 88 -9.15 8.53 30.24
CA HIS A 88 -7.75 8.10 30.14
C HIS A 88 -7.51 7.23 28.89
N VAL A 89 -8.41 6.30 28.58
CA VAL A 89 -8.30 5.46 27.37
C VAL A 89 -8.43 6.31 26.12
N LEU A 90 -9.36 7.27 26.11
CA LEU A 90 -9.50 8.20 24.99
C LEU A 90 -8.23 9.04 24.78
N LEU A 91 -7.61 9.50 25.89
CA LEU A 91 -6.34 10.24 25.82
C LEU A 91 -5.23 9.36 25.21
N ILE A 92 -5.12 8.09 25.60
CA ILE A 92 -4.16 7.15 24.97
C ILE A 92 -4.40 7.06 23.47
N VAL A 93 -5.64 6.87 23.04
CA VAL A 93 -6.01 6.81 21.63
C VAL A 93 -5.62 8.10 20.91
N CYS A 94 -5.97 9.28 21.47
CA CYS A 94 -5.60 10.56 20.87
C CYS A 94 -4.07 10.74 20.74
N CYS A 95 -3.31 10.38 21.79
CA CYS A 95 -1.84 10.44 21.74
C CYS A 95 -1.27 9.51 20.65
N LEU A 96 -1.77 8.29 20.52
CA LEU A 96 -1.33 7.34 19.49
C LEU A 96 -1.72 7.81 18.07
N MET A 97 -2.89 8.45 17.92
CA MET A 97 -3.27 9.08 16.65
C MET A 97 -2.31 10.21 16.26
N VAL A 98 -1.90 11.03 17.21
CA VAL A 98 -0.88 12.07 16.96
C VAL A 98 0.45 11.43 16.55
N VAL A 99 0.87 10.37 17.24
CA VAL A 99 2.09 9.60 16.85
C VAL A 99 1.96 9.02 15.45
N GLY A 100 0.80 8.47 15.09
CA GLY A 100 0.54 7.97 13.73
C GLY A 100 0.67 9.06 12.67
N VAL A 101 0.00 10.21 12.86
CA VAL A 101 0.06 11.34 11.91
C VAL A 101 1.49 11.91 11.80
N VAL A 102 2.19 12.05 12.93
CA VAL A 102 3.59 12.51 12.93
C VAL A 102 4.50 11.49 12.24
N GLY A 103 4.24 10.19 12.43
CA GLY A 103 4.93 9.11 11.74
C GLY A 103 4.79 9.20 10.23
N GLU A 104 3.56 9.38 9.73
CA GLU A 104 3.28 9.57 8.29
C GLU A 104 4.03 10.80 7.72
N PHE A 105 4.00 11.91 8.46
CA PHE A 105 4.75 13.09 8.05
C PHE A 105 6.27 12.83 8.03
N ALA A 106 6.80 12.14 9.04
CA ALA A 106 8.22 11.78 9.11
C ALA A 106 8.63 10.83 7.96
N GLN A 107 7.73 9.93 7.51
CA GLN A 107 7.97 9.05 6.36
C GLN A 107 8.17 9.84 5.07
N SER A 108 7.45 10.95 4.88
CA SER A 108 7.63 11.82 3.71
C SER A 108 9.02 12.43 3.62
N LEU A 109 9.67 12.69 4.76
CA LEU A 109 11.03 13.24 4.83
C LEU A 109 12.10 12.21 4.40
N VAL A 110 11.78 10.92 4.48
CA VAL A 110 12.67 9.83 4.06
C VAL A 110 12.29 9.21 2.70
N GLY A 111 11.46 9.93 1.92
CA GLY A 111 11.10 9.57 0.55
C GLY A 111 10.00 8.51 0.41
N ARG A 112 9.24 8.22 1.47
CA ARG A 112 8.02 7.39 1.41
C ARG A 112 6.80 8.27 1.14
N SER A 113 5.81 7.72 0.44
CA SER A 113 4.54 8.42 0.22
C SER A 113 3.71 8.43 1.50
N THR A 114 3.21 9.60 1.90
CA THR A 114 2.19 9.70 2.96
C THR A 114 0.85 9.19 2.44
N SER A 115 0.16 8.40 3.26
CA SER A 115 -1.14 7.83 2.91
C SER A 115 -2.21 8.24 3.92
N LEU A 116 -3.26 8.89 3.43
CA LEU A 116 -4.45 9.13 4.25
C LEU A 116 -5.10 7.81 4.71
N HIS A 117 -4.99 6.77 3.86
CA HIS A 117 -5.47 5.43 4.17
C HIS A 117 -4.80 4.88 5.45
N ASP A 118 -3.47 5.06 5.60
CA ASP A 118 -2.73 4.58 6.78
C ASP A 118 -3.14 5.31 8.06
N VAL A 119 -3.39 6.62 7.97
CA VAL A 119 -3.95 7.39 9.10
C VAL A 119 -5.33 6.86 9.51
N VAL A 120 -6.19 6.55 8.54
CA VAL A 120 -7.52 5.96 8.81
C VAL A 120 -7.38 4.57 9.40
N ALA A 121 -6.49 3.72 8.89
CA ALA A 121 -6.22 2.38 9.40
C ALA A 121 -5.73 2.43 10.86
N ASN A 122 -4.82 3.35 11.19
CA ASN A 122 -4.36 3.61 12.57
C ASN A 122 -5.52 3.99 13.49
N GLY A 123 -6.44 4.84 12.99
CA GLY A 123 -7.65 5.24 13.70
C GLY A 123 -8.61 4.08 13.97
N ILE A 124 -8.84 3.24 12.97
CA ILE A 124 -9.69 2.05 13.11
C ILE A 124 -9.07 1.07 14.12
N GLY A 125 -7.75 0.83 14.06
CA GLY A 125 -7.03 -0.03 15.00
C GLY A 125 -7.18 0.46 16.43
N SER A 126 -6.88 1.74 16.70
CA SER A 126 -7.02 2.35 18.02
C SER A 126 -8.47 2.39 18.52
N GLY A 127 -9.42 2.67 17.62
CA GLY A 127 -10.86 2.65 17.91
C GLY A 127 -11.37 1.25 18.27
N ALA A 128 -10.91 0.23 17.58
CA ALA A 128 -11.21 -1.17 17.89
C ALA A 128 -10.68 -1.57 19.27
N ALA A 129 -9.48 -1.12 19.63
CA ALA A 129 -8.94 -1.33 21.00
C ALA A 129 -9.77 -0.61 22.06
N LEU A 130 -10.25 0.60 21.79
CA LEU A 130 -11.17 1.32 22.69
C LEU A 130 -12.46 0.53 22.90
N LEU A 131 -13.07 0.01 21.82
CA LEU A 131 -14.28 -0.85 21.93
C LEU A 131 -14.01 -2.10 22.76
N TRP A 132 -12.87 -2.74 22.56
CA TRP A 132 -12.45 -3.90 23.36
C TRP A 132 -12.36 -3.57 24.86
N ILE A 133 -11.67 -2.49 25.22
CA ILE A 133 -11.49 -2.04 26.62
C ILE A 133 -12.84 -1.70 27.26
N ILE A 134 -13.71 -0.98 26.54
CA ILE A 134 -15.07 -0.67 27.02
C ILE A 134 -15.85 -1.97 27.21
N GLY A 135 -15.76 -2.92 26.29
CA GLY A 135 -16.40 -4.22 26.39
C GLY A 135 -15.99 -4.99 27.66
N VAL A 136 -14.68 -4.99 27.98
CA VAL A 136 -14.16 -5.59 29.20
C VAL A 136 -14.72 -4.89 30.45
N ALA A 137 -14.80 -3.57 30.46
CA ALA A 137 -15.30 -2.78 31.58
C ALA A 137 -16.80 -3.00 31.84
N VAL A 138 -17.61 -3.11 30.78
CA VAL A 138 -19.09 -3.30 30.89
C VAL A 138 -19.45 -4.75 31.20
N GLY A 139 -18.71 -5.71 30.65
CA GLY A 139 -18.93 -7.14 30.87
C GLY A 139 -20.18 -7.72 30.18
N GLY A 140 -20.53 -8.96 30.53
CA GLY A 140 -21.76 -9.62 30.10
C GLY A 140 -21.95 -9.72 28.57
N ARG A 141 -23.18 -9.50 28.09
CA ARG A 141 -23.54 -9.54 26.65
C ARG A 141 -22.87 -8.40 25.86
N SER A 142 -22.76 -7.22 26.48
CA SER A 142 -22.12 -6.05 25.86
C SER A 142 -20.65 -6.29 25.55
N ARG A 143 -19.92 -7.01 26.40
CA ARG A 143 -18.54 -7.40 26.12
C ARG A 143 -18.44 -8.19 24.81
N ARG A 144 -19.31 -9.19 24.63
CA ARG A 144 -19.30 -10.02 23.42
C ARG A 144 -19.60 -9.19 22.16
N VAL A 145 -20.60 -8.32 22.22
CA VAL A 145 -20.96 -7.44 21.11
C VAL A 145 -19.81 -6.48 20.77
N LEU A 146 -19.27 -5.77 21.76
CA LEU A 146 -18.20 -4.79 21.51
C LEU A 146 -16.89 -5.45 21.04
N SER A 147 -16.55 -6.63 21.58
CA SER A 147 -15.37 -7.37 21.10
C SER A 147 -15.57 -7.88 19.68
N PHE A 148 -16.78 -8.36 19.34
CA PHE A 148 -17.09 -8.76 17.96
C PHE A 148 -17.02 -7.58 17.00
N THR A 149 -17.59 -6.41 17.38
CA THR A 149 -17.51 -5.18 16.58
C THR A 149 -16.06 -4.72 16.39
N ALA A 150 -15.21 -4.82 17.40
CA ALA A 150 -13.79 -4.50 17.32
C ALA A 150 -13.06 -5.41 16.32
N ILE A 151 -13.30 -6.73 16.40
CA ILE A 151 -12.71 -7.70 15.47
C ILE A 151 -13.22 -7.46 14.05
N LEU A 152 -14.53 -7.23 13.89
CA LEU A 152 -15.12 -6.95 12.59
C LEU A 152 -14.55 -5.69 11.94
N ALA A 153 -14.34 -4.63 12.73
CA ALA A 153 -13.70 -3.40 12.25
C ALA A 153 -12.28 -3.66 11.76
N LEU A 154 -11.49 -4.46 12.47
CA LEU A 154 -10.15 -4.86 12.03
C LEU A 154 -10.19 -5.70 10.75
N VAL A 155 -11.10 -6.65 10.64
CA VAL A 155 -11.26 -7.47 9.43
C VAL A 155 -11.59 -6.58 8.23
N VAL A 156 -12.59 -5.70 8.37
CA VAL A 156 -13.01 -4.79 7.28
C VAL A 156 -11.87 -3.85 6.87
N ALA A 157 -11.14 -3.27 7.83
CA ALA A 157 -10.01 -2.40 7.54
C ALA A 157 -8.86 -3.11 6.79
N ASN A 158 -8.76 -4.43 6.89
CA ASN A 158 -7.71 -5.21 6.25
C ASN A 158 -8.15 -5.93 4.97
N ILE A 159 -9.39 -5.78 4.50
CA ILE A 159 -9.85 -6.44 3.26
C ILE A 159 -9.01 -5.99 2.07
N GLU A 160 -8.94 -4.68 1.83
CA GLU A 160 -8.17 -4.11 0.71
C GLU A 160 -6.66 -4.39 0.82
N PRO A 161 -5.98 -4.15 1.97
CA PRO A 161 -4.57 -4.53 2.13
C PRO A 161 -4.30 -6.01 1.88
N VAL A 162 -5.17 -6.92 2.32
CA VAL A 162 -5.03 -8.37 2.04
C VAL A 162 -5.16 -8.64 0.55
N GLN A 163 -6.15 -8.06 -0.13
CA GLN A 163 -6.31 -8.20 -1.58
C GLN A 163 -5.06 -7.70 -2.32
N ASN A 164 -4.50 -6.57 -1.92
CA ASN A 164 -3.27 -6.01 -2.47
C ASN A 164 -2.07 -6.96 -2.27
N VAL A 165 -1.88 -7.53 -1.08
CA VAL A 165 -0.83 -8.53 -0.83
C VAL A 165 -1.04 -9.76 -1.71
N MET A 166 -2.27 -10.28 -1.80
CA MET A 166 -2.58 -11.45 -2.62
C MET A 166 -2.31 -11.21 -4.10
N ALA A 167 -2.72 -10.06 -4.65
CA ALA A 167 -2.47 -9.68 -6.03
C ALA A 167 -0.97 -9.66 -6.34
N ARG A 168 -0.17 -9.10 -5.43
CA ARG A 168 1.30 -9.04 -5.58
C ARG A 168 1.98 -10.40 -5.50
N VAL A 169 1.56 -11.24 -4.56
CA VAL A 169 2.08 -12.62 -4.45
C VAL A 169 1.73 -13.40 -5.72
N ARG A 170 0.53 -13.20 -6.29
CA ARG A 170 0.13 -13.85 -7.53
C ARG A 170 0.99 -13.37 -8.69
N GLN A 171 1.16 -12.07 -8.86
CA GLN A 171 1.99 -11.50 -9.92
C GLN A 171 3.43 -12.04 -9.89
N LEU A 172 4.02 -12.19 -8.68
CA LEU A 172 5.34 -12.80 -8.54
C LEU A 172 5.38 -14.27 -8.96
N LYS A 173 4.27 -15.01 -8.82
CA LYS A 173 4.17 -16.41 -9.25
C LYS A 173 3.93 -16.56 -10.75
N GLU A 174 3.23 -15.61 -11.35
CA GLU A 174 2.88 -15.60 -12.78
C GLU A 174 3.99 -15.02 -13.65
N PHE A 175 5.01 -14.38 -13.02
CA PHE A 175 6.16 -13.87 -13.76
C PHE A 175 6.74 -14.95 -14.69
N PRO A 176 6.96 -14.68 -15.98
CA PRO A 176 7.17 -13.38 -16.61
C PRO A 176 5.91 -12.66 -17.16
N VAL A 177 4.70 -13.11 -16.84
CA VAL A 177 3.48 -12.35 -17.10
C VAL A 177 3.46 -11.15 -16.16
N LEU A 178 3.30 -9.94 -16.70
CA LEU A 178 3.25 -8.69 -15.95
C LEU A 178 1.81 -8.27 -15.64
N ALA A 179 0.88 -8.54 -16.55
CA ALA A 179 -0.56 -8.35 -16.37
C ALA A 179 -1.34 -9.23 -17.35
N SER A 180 -2.34 -9.94 -16.84
CA SER A 180 -3.23 -10.82 -17.60
C SER A 180 -4.70 -10.44 -17.51
N PHE A 181 -5.06 -9.59 -16.54
CA PHE A 181 -6.44 -9.16 -16.22
C PHE A 181 -7.43 -10.29 -15.88
N GLU A 182 -6.93 -11.49 -15.63
CA GLU A 182 -7.77 -12.62 -15.21
C GLU A 182 -8.27 -12.54 -13.77
N ASP A 183 -7.70 -11.64 -12.99
CA ASP A 183 -8.10 -11.40 -11.59
C ASP A 183 -8.34 -9.91 -11.32
N SER A 184 -9.45 -9.60 -10.65
CA SER A 184 -9.80 -8.21 -10.31
C SER A 184 -8.77 -7.51 -9.42
N GLY A 185 -7.97 -8.26 -8.65
CA GLY A 185 -6.89 -7.73 -7.83
C GLY A 185 -5.74 -7.15 -8.64
N GLU A 186 -5.58 -7.54 -9.93
CA GLU A 186 -4.54 -6.97 -10.80
C GLU A 186 -4.73 -5.47 -11.05
N LEU A 187 -5.98 -4.96 -10.98
CA LEU A 187 -6.23 -3.52 -11.09
C LEU A 187 -5.48 -2.71 -10.02
N GLY A 188 -5.22 -3.30 -8.86
CA GLY A 188 -4.40 -2.69 -7.81
C GLY A 188 -2.93 -2.50 -8.16
N ASN A 189 -2.45 -3.13 -9.25
CA ASN A 189 -1.11 -2.94 -9.79
C ASN A 189 -1.01 -1.73 -10.74
N TRP A 190 -2.16 -1.15 -11.10
CA TRP A 190 -2.26 -0.05 -12.04
C TRP A 190 -2.69 1.24 -11.35
N LEU A 191 -2.01 2.33 -11.68
CA LEU A 191 -2.43 3.69 -11.34
C LEU A 191 -3.11 4.31 -12.55
N SER A 192 -4.18 5.08 -12.31
CA SER A 192 -4.91 5.80 -13.36
C SER A 192 -4.78 7.30 -13.15
N HIS A 193 -4.40 8.04 -14.18
CA HIS A 193 -4.34 9.49 -14.19
C HIS A 193 -5.29 10.04 -15.25
N GLN A 194 -6.34 10.76 -14.82
CA GLN A 194 -7.42 11.20 -15.73
C GLN A 194 -7.92 10.03 -16.62
N ALA A 195 -8.03 8.84 -16.02
CA ALA A 195 -8.44 7.61 -16.69
C ALA A 195 -9.21 6.71 -15.72
N LYS A 196 -9.93 5.75 -16.27
CA LYS A 196 -10.57 4.66 -15.55
C LYS A 196 -10.17 3.34 -16.20
N MET A 197 -9.85 2.34 -15.38
CA MET A 197 -9.58 0.98 -15.84
C MET A 197 -10.54 0.02 -15.14
N VAL A 198 -11.06 -0.94 -15.88
CA VAL A 198 -11.93 -2.02 -15.37
C VAL A 198 -11.58 -3.32 -16.08
N ILE A 199 -11.85 -4.45 -15.42
CA ILE A 199 -11.77 -5.75 -16.09
C ILE A 199 -13.00 -5.94 -16.97
N ASP A 200 -12.79 -6.45 -18.17
CA ASP A 200 -13.81 -6.61 -19.20
C ASP A 200 -13.67 -7.97 -19.89
N SER A 201 -14.79 -8.66 -20.11
CA SER A 201 -14.84 -9.97 -20.77
C SER A 201 -15.33 -9.90 -22.22
N SER A 202 -15.52 -8.71 -22.78
CA SER A 202 -15.99 -8.54 -24.16
C SER A 202 -14.92 -8.85 -25.21
N TRP A 203 -13.66 -8.82 -24.82
CA TRP A 203 -12.49 -9.18 -25.60
C TRP A 203 -11.35 -9.59 -24.66
N ALA A 204 -10.54 -10.53 -25.11
CA ALA A 204 -9.26 -10.90 -24.53
C ALA A 204 -8.37 -11.45 -25.64
N SER A 205 -7.07 -11.16 -25.60
CA SER A 205 -6.09 -11.78 -26.50
C SER A 205 -5.56 -13.08 -25.93
N ALA A 206 -5.55 -13.19 -24.58
CA ALA A 206 -5.23 -14.42 -23.87
C ALA A 206 -6.21 -14.59 -22.70
N GLY A 207 -6.56 -15.83 -22.37
CA GLY A 207 -7.52 -16.09 -21.28
C GLY A 207 -8.95 -15.68 -21.61
N SER A 208 -9.62 -15.01 -20.67
CA SER A 208 -11.04 -14.66 -20.74
C SER A 208 -11.37 -13.19 -20.49
N HIS A 209 -10.41 -12.41 -20.03
CA HIS A 209 -10.58 -11.01 -19.62
C HIS A 209 -9.45 -10.13 -20.15
N SER A 210 -9.73 -8.83 -20.23
CA SER A 210 -8.75 -7.78 -20.56
C SER A 210 -8.97 -6.54 -19.70
N GLY A 211 -8.03 -5.63 -19.71
CA GLY A 211 -8.16 -4.31 -19.10
C GLY A 211 -8.83 -3.32 -20.05
N ARG A 212 -10.10 -2.93 -19.82
CA ARG A 212 -10.74 -1.83 -20.54
C ARG A 212 -10.34 -0.52 -19.91
N VAL A 213 -9.77 0.37 -20.70
CA VAL A 213 -9.30 1.70 -20.30
C VAL A 213 -10.18 2.76 -20.96
N THR A 214 -10.68 3.71 -20.15
CA THR A 214 -11.31 4.94 -20.63
C THR A 214 -10.43 6.11 -20.21
N LEU A 215 -9.82 6.80 -21.18
CA LEU A 215 -9.09 8.05 -20.96
C LEU A 215 -10.07 9.22 -21.03
N TYR A 216 -9.99 10.15 -20.09
CA TYR A 216 -10.80 11.36 -20.09
C TYR A 216 -10.06 12.54 -20.73
N PRO A 217 -10.79 13.58 -21.20
CA PRO A 217 -10.17 14.78 -21.80
C PRO A 217 -9.16 15.41 -20.84
N ALA A 218 -7.89 15.38 -21.24
CA ALA A 218 -6.77 15.97 -20.51
C ALA A 218 -5.52 16.04 -21.41
N ARG A 219 -4.48 16.73 -20.90
CA ARG A 219 -3.22 16.87 -21.62
C ARG A 219 -2.48 15.54 -21.77
N TYR A 220 -2.43 14.73 -20.72
CA TYR A 220 -1.75 13.43 -20.69
C TYR A 220 -2.52 12.42 -19.82
N PRO A 221 -3.75 12.03 -20.19
CA PRO A 221 -4.46 11.00 -19.45
C PRO A 221 -3.85 9.62 -19.74
N GLY A 222 -3.72 8.77 -18.72
CA GLY A 222 -3.05 7.48 -18.91
C GLY A 222 -3.24 6.50 -17.77
N VAL A 223 -2.72 5.31 -18.00
CA VAL A 223 -2.64 4.21 -17.04
C VAL A 223 -1.19 3.77 -16.90
N ILE A 224 -0.80 3.50 -15.68
CA ILE A 224 0.57 3.21 -15.27
C ILE A 224 0.58 1.85 -14.59
N LEU A 225 1.30 0.88 -15.16
CA LEU A 225 1.66 -0.33 -14.43
C LEU A 225 2.84 0.04 -13.51
N ASP A 226 2.57 0.17 -12.22
CA ASP A 226 3.55 0.55 -11.20
C ASP A 226 4.04 -0.65 -10.40
N TRP A 227 3.21 -1.71 -10.31
CA TRP A 227 3.50 -2.91 -9.56
C TRP A 227 3.75 -4.10 -10.48
N PHE A 228 5.03 -4.48 -10.64
CA PHE A 228 5.50 -5.63 -11.43
C PHE A 228 6.90 -6.04 -10.99
N HIS A 229 7.35 -7.23 -11.41
CA HIS A 229 8.73 -7.66 -11.20
C HIS A 229 9.69 -6.78 -12.00
N ARG A 230 10.60 -6.09 -11.32
CA ARG A 230 11.41 -5.01 -11.90
C ARG A 230 12.65 -5.47 -12.67
N ASP A 231 13.09 -6.72 -12.49
CA ASP A 231 14.25 -7.27 -13.18
C ASP A 231 13.83 -7.95 -14.48
N TRP A 232 14.11 -7.27 -15.58
CA TRP A 232 13.85 -7.73 -16.95
C TRP A 232 15.14 -8.15 -17.67
N SER A 233 16.28 -8.18 -17.00
CA SER A 233 17.61 -8.35 -17.62
C SER A 233 17.83 -9.69 -18.32
N GLU A 234 17.07 -10.74 -17.93
CA GLU A 234 17.16 -12.08 -18.56
C GLU A 234 16.26 -12.27 -19.78
N PHE A 235 15.46 -11.26 -20.14
CA PHE A 235 14.49 -11.32 -21.22
C PHE A 235 14.97 -10.50 -22.43
N ARG A 236 14.34 -10.76 -23.57
CA ARG A 236 14.65 -10.05 -24.83
C ARG A 236 13.57 -9.09 -25.24
N ARG A 237 12.29 -9.45 -24.99
CA ARG A 237 11.15 -8.70 -25.49
C ARG A 237 10.12 -8.45 -24.42
N LEU A 238 9.44 -7.32 -24.51
CA LEU A 238 8.16 -7.03 -23.90
C LEU A 238 7.09 -7.17 -24.98
N GLN A 239 6.02 -7.91 -24.68
CA GLN A 239 4.89 -8.11 -25.58
C GLN A 239 3.58 -7.79 -24.85
N PHE A 240 2.60 -7.26 -25.57
CA PHE A 240 1.22 -7.06 -25.11
C PHE A 240 0.31 -6.76 -26.30
N ASP A 241 -1.00 -6.86 -26.09
CA ASP A 241 -2.00 -6.62 -27.10
C ASP A 241 -2.85 -5.39 -26.76
N ILE A 242 -3.20 -4.61 -27.79
CA ILE A 242 -4.10 -3.45 -27.68
C ILE A 242 -5.23 -3.62 -28.69
N ARG A 243 -6.47 -3.40 -28.26
CA ARG A 243 -7.65 -3.26 -29.11
C ARG A 243 -8.18 -1.84 -29.04
N ASN A 244 -8.35 -1.21 -30.17
CA ASN A 244 -9.01 0.09 -30.30
C ASN A 244 -10.53 -0.11 -30.30
N CYS A 245 -11.23 0.45 -29.31
CA CYS A 245 -12.71 0.37 -29.22
C CYS A 245 -13.42 1.52 -29.95
N GLU A 246 -12.65 2.46 -30.54
CA GLU A 246 -13.18 3.63 -31.21
C GLU A 246 -13.38 3.40 -32.73
N SER A 247 -14.22 4.25 -33.32
CA SER A 247 -14.45 4.28 -34.79
C SER A 247 -13.41 5.11 -35.57
N ILE A 248 -12.40 5.63 -34.87
CA ILE A 248 -11.26 6.36 -35.43
C ILE A 248 -9.96 5.77 -34.94
N ASP A 249 -8.87 6.08 -35.63
CA ASP A 249 -7.55 5.63 -35.23
C ASP A 249 -7.18 6.14 -33.86
N LEU A 250 -6.64 5.24 -33.03
CA LEU A 250 -6.14 5.51 -31.69
C LEU A 250 -4.62 5.75 -31.77
N THR A 251 -4.17 6.81 -31.14
CA THR A 251 -2.75 7.08 -30.93
C THR A 251 -2.45 7.14 -29.45
N LEU A 252 -1.59 6.27 -28.97
CA LEU A 252 -1.10 6.22 -27.60
C LEU A 252 0.41 6.40 -27.56
N THR A 253 0.94 6.85 -26.46
CA THR A 253 2.38 6.82 -26.18
C THR A 253 2.66 5.78 -25.09
N LEU A 254 3.55 4.84 -25.38
CA LEU A 254 4.16 3.98 -24.39
C LEU A 254 5.39 4.67 -23.84
N LYS A 255 5.50 4.70 -22.51
CA LYS A 255 6.65 5.24 -21.79
C LYS A 255 7.15 4.18 -20.80
N ILE A 256 8.47 3.91 -20.84
CA ILE A 256 9.12 3.01 -19.89
C ILE A 256 10.40 3.67 -19.38
N PHE A 257 10.66 3.55 -18.08
CA PHE A 257 11.89 4.04 -17.47
C PHE A 257 12.30 3.23 -16.23
N ASP A 258 13.57 3.38 -15.86
CA ASP A 258 14.16 2.75 -14.68
C ASP A 258 14.14 3.67 -13.44
N GLN A 259 14.59 3.17 -12.31
CA GLN A 259 14.64 3.95 -11.07
C GLN A 259 15.54 5.19 -11.17
N ALA A 260 16.61 5.15 -11.97
CA ALA A 260 17.54 6.27 -12.12
C ALA A 260 16.87 7.50 -12.75
N HIS A 261 15.87 7.29 -13.63
CA HIS A 261 15.10 8.38 -14.25
C HIS A 261 14.41 9.30 -13.21
N ARG A 262 13.96 8.75 -12.08
CA ARG A 262 13.32 9.56 -11.01
C ARG A 262 14.27 10.60 -10.41
N SER A 263 15.57 10.30 -10.37
CA SER A 263 16.61 11.20 -9.84
C SER A 263 17.25 12.10 -10.89
N SER A 264 16.99 11.86 -12.18
CA SER A 264 17.53 12.66 -13.29
C SER A 264 16.66 13.88 -13.69
N GLY A 265 15.69 14.26 -12.85
CA GLY A 265 14.78 15.37 -13.14
C GLY A 265 13.67 15.02 -14.13
N MET A 266 13.38 13.74 -14.35
CA MET A 266 12.30 13.25 -15.21
C MET A 266 12.38 13.76 -16.66
N SER A 267 13.61 13.93 -17.20
CA SER A 267 13.83 14.42 -18.56
C SER A 267 13.22 13.49 -19.61
N HIS A 268 12.60 14.07 -20.64
CA HIS A 268 12.06 13.32 -21.76
C HIS A 268 13.12 12.46 -22.48
N GLU A 269 14.36 12.93 -22.52
CA GLU A 269 15.49 12.27 -23.20
C GLU A 269 16.09 11.12 -22.37
N ASP A 270 15.72 10.99 -21.09
CA ASP A 270 16.26 9.96 -20.18
C ASP A 270 15.29 8.79 -19.98
N ARG A 271 14.51 8.42 -21.01
CA ARG A 271 13.53 7.33 -20.96
C ARG A 271 13.22 6.76 -22.33
N TYR A 272 12.68 5.55 -22.37
CA TYR A 272 12.07 5.02 -23.59
C TYR A 272 10.67 5.63 -23.79
N HIS A 273 10.36 6.02 -25.02
CA HIS A 273 9.00 6.37 -25.42
C HIS A 273 8.78 5.98 -26.88
N ARG A 274 7.60 5.47 -27.17
CA ARG A 274 7.19 5.03 -28.52
C ARG A 274 5.72 5.38 -28.75
N GLU A 275 5.43 5.98 -29.88
CA GLU A 275 4.06 6.16 -30.34
C GLU A 275 3.52 4.83 -30.89
N ILE A 276 2.31 4.47 -30.46
CA ILE A 276 1.58 3.28 -30.89
C ILE A 276 0.31 3.75 -31.60
N LYS A 277 0.11 3.29 -32.84
CA LYS A 277 -1.09 3.58 -33.62
C LYS A 277 -1.87 2.30 -33.83
N VAL A 278 -3.15 2.34 -33.49
CA VAL A 278 -4.08 1.22 -33.64
C VAL A 278 -5.26 1.71 -34.48
N ALA A 279 -5.47 1.11 -35.65
CA ALA A 279 -6.54 1.51 -36.54
C ALA A 279 -7.93 1.34 -35.90
N ALA A 280 -8.91 2.06 -36.37
CA ALA A 280 -10.29 2.06 -35.85
C ALA A 280 -10.86 0.63 -35.75
N GLY A 281 -11.31 0.24 -34.54
CA GLY A 281 -11.89 -1.07 -34.26
C GLY A 281 -10.95 -2.27 -34.42
N GLN A 282 -9.65 -2.06 -34.65
CA GLN A 282 -8.67 -3.12 -34.83
C GLN A 282 -7.94 -3.45 -33.51
N GLU A 283 -7.32 -4.64 -33.51
CA GLU A 283 -6.38 -5.08 -32.51
C GLU A 283 -4.95 -5.10 -33.09
N THR A 284 -3.97 -4.89 -32.25
CA THR A 284 -2.56 -4.85 -32.64
C THR A 284 -1.71 -5.51 -31.59
N HIS A 285 -0.89 -6.45 -31.98
CA HIS A 285 0.16 -7.02 -31.14
C HIS A 285 1.36 -6.06 -31.09
N ILE A 286 1.82 -5.73 -29.92
CA ILE A 286 2.96 -4.86 -29.68
C ILE A 286 4.13 -5.70 -29.19
N GLU A 287 5.23 -5.59 -29.88
CA GLU A 287 6.49 -6.22 -29.52
C GLU A 287 7.59 -5.15 -29.44
N ILE A 288 8.39 -5.21 -28.38
CA ILE A 288 9.45 -4.25 -28.10
C ILE A 288 10.70 -5.02 -27.65
N GLU A 289 11.78 -4.85 -28.40
CA GLU A 289 13.07 -5.40 -27.98
C GLU A 289 13.60 -4.65 -26.76
N LEU A 290 14.02 -5.37 -25.73
CA LEU A 290 14.55 -4.74 -24.51
C LEU A 290 15.91 -4.07 -24.74
N SER A 291 16.61 -4.42 -25.79
CA SER A 291 17.79 -3.67 -26.28
C SER A 291 17.47 -2.21 -26.61
N ASP A 292 16.28 -1.96 -27.20
CA ASP A 292 15.83 -0.61 -27.52
C ASP A 292 15.54 0.20 -26.27
N LEU A 293 14.95 -0.45 -25.22
CA LEU A 293 14.77 0.19 -23.91
C LEU A 293 16.11 0.54 -23.29
N LYS A 294 17.06 -0.40 -23.35
CA LYS A 294 18.39 -0.24 -22.73
C LYS A 294 19.13 0.97 -23.30
N THR A 295 19.04 1.20 -24.59
CA THR A 295 19.76 2.27 -25.29
C THR A 295 18.97 3.56 -25.46
N ALA A 296 17.71 3.63 -25.01
CA ALA A 296 16.85 4.79 -25.19
C ALA A 296 17.29 6.06 -24.42
N PRO A 297 17.78 5.98 -23.15
CA PRO A 297 18.25 7.16 -22.45
C PRO A 297 19.49 7.76 -23.11
N GLN A 298 19.48 9.09 -23.28
CA GLN A 298 20.67 9.79 -23.78
C GLN A 298 21.73 9.91 -22.66
N GLY A 299 22.96 9.50 -22.99
CA GLY A 299 24.12 9.64 -22.09
C GLY A 299 24.27 8.54 -21.03
N ARG A 300 23.37 7.56 -20.98
CA ARG A 300 23.46 6.37 -20.13
C ARG A 300 22.69 5.19 -20.71
N GLU A 301 22.89 4.00 -20.15
CA GLU A 301 22.02 2.86 -20.40
C GLU A 301 20.92 2.77 -19.35
N MET A 302 19.71 2.32 -19.73
CA MET A 302 18.65 1.96 -18.79
C MET A 302 19.02 0.68 -18.02
N ASP A 303 18.92 0.70 -16.71
CA ASP A 303 19.13 -0.50 -15.89
C ASP A 303 17.88 -1.39 -15.92
N LEU A 304 17.91 -2.41 -16.79
CA LEU A 304 16.81 -3.38 -16.94
C LEU A 304 16.57 -4.23 -15.68
N ARG A 305 17.46 -4.23 -14.69
CA ARG A 305 17.23 -4.87 -13.39
C ARG A 305 16.36 -4.01 -12.45
N LYS A 306 16.11 -2.76 -12.83
CA LYS A 306 15.42 -1.78 -12.01
C LYS A 306 14.38 -0.99 -12.79
N VAL A 307 13.67 -1.63 -13.72
CA VAL A 307 12.56 -1.00 -14.45
C VAL A 307 11.54 -0.48 -13.44
N ALA A 308 11.17 0.79 -13.54
CA ALA A 308 10.37 1.45 -12.52
C ALA A 308 8.90 1.64 -12.90
N VAL A 309 8.63 1.94 -14.17
CA VAL A 309 7.30 2.30 -14.67
C VAL A 309 7.13 1.84 -16.10
N LEU A 310 5.94 1.34 -16.42
CA LEU A 310 5.39 1.21 -17.75
C LEU A 310 4.09 2.01 -17.80
N GLU A 311 3.99 2.97 -18.70
CA GLU A 311 2.83 3.86 -18.83
C GLU A 311 2.33 3.90 -20.27
N LEU A 312 1.00 3.79 -20.43
CA LEU A 312 0.28 4.05 -21.68
C LEU A 312 -0.59 5.30 -21.49
N PHE A 313 -0.41 6.30 -22.33
CA PHE A 313 -1.16 7.55 -22.21
C PHE A 313 -1.51 8.16 -23.57
N GLY A 314 -2.59 8.93 -23.59
CA GLY A 314 -2.97 9.79 -24.70
C GLY A 314 -2.41 11.19 -24.55
N SER A 315 -2.34 11.94 -25.65
CA SER A 315 -1.86 13.32 -25.67
C SER A 315 -2.94 14.30 -26.14
N ASN A 316 -3.22 15.32 -25.34
CA ASN A 316 -4.16 16.41 -25.65
C ASN A 316 -5.56 15.90 -26.08
N LEU A 317 -6.10 14.93 -25.34
CA LEU A 317 -7.42 14.40 -25.63
C LEU A 317 -8.51 15.45 -25.36
N THR A 318 -9.41 15.62 -26.33
CA THR A 318 -10.56 16.54 -26.23
C THR A 318 -11.88 15.82 -25.98
N ARG A 319 -11.89 14.48 -26.08
CA ARG A 319 -13.04 13.61 -25.84
C ARG A 319 -12.60 12.36 -25.08
N PRO A 320 -13.52 11.68 -24.38
CA PRO A 320 -13.23 10.36 -23.85
C PRO A 320 -12.82 9.40 -24.96
N THR A 321 -11.86 8.53 -24.68
CA THR A 321 -11.30 7.58 -25.65
C THR A 321 -11.15 6.22 -24.95
N GLU A 322 -11.65 5.15 -25.60
CA GLU A 322 -11.67 3.82 -25.03
C GLU A 322 -10.79 2.84 -25.84
N PHE A 323 -10.07 2.01 -25.10
CA PHE A 323 -9.32 0.88 -25.66
C PHE A 323 -9.23 -0.26 -24.63
N GLN A 324 -8.86 -1.44 -25.10
CA GLN A 324 -8.57 -2.59 -24.26
C GLN A 324 -7.11 -2.99 -24.41
N ILE A 325 -6.53 -3.48 -23.31
CA ILE A 325 -5.15 -3.98 -23.27
C ILE A 325 -5.13 -5.33 -22.60
N ASP A 326 -4.20 -6.20 -23.02
CA ASP A 326 -4.11 -7.54 -22.51
C ASP A 326 -2.71 -8.13 -22.67
N ASP A 327 -2.44 -9.21 -21.93
CA ASP A 327 -1.32 -10.12 -22.09
C ASP A 327 0.06 -9.45 -22.04
N PHE A 328 0.29 -8.58 -21.04
CA PHE A 328 1.63 -8.03 -20.83
C PHE A 328 2.58 -9.11 -20.33
N ARG A 329 3.58 -9.44 -21.12
CA ARG A 329 4.58 -10.47 -20.75
C ARG A 329 5.98 -10.16 -21.27
N LEU A 330 6.96 -10.72 -20.57
CA LEU A 330 8.34 -10.75 -21.06
C LEU A 330 8.63 -12.10 -21.70
N THR A 331 9.39 -12.10 -22.82
CA THR A 331 9.81 -13.30 -23.53
C THR A 331 11.32 -13.32 -23.75
N ARG A 332 11.90 -14.53 -23.84
CA ARG A 332 13.34 -14.77 -24.06
C ARG A 332 13.70 -14.77 -25.53
#